data_3e2b52fdf0398b75b7f063fea36be852
#
_entry.id   3e2b52fdf0398b75b7f063fea36be852
#
_cell.length_a   1.000
_cell.length_b   1.000
_cell.length_c   1.000
_cell.angle_alpha   90.00
_cell.angle_beta   90.00
_cell.angle_gamma   90.00
#
_symmetry.space_group_name_H-M   'P 1'
#
loop_
_entity.id
_entity.type
_entity.pdbx_description
1 polymer ?
#
loop_
_entity_poly.entity_id
_entity_poly.type
_entity_poly.pdbx_seq_one_letter_code
_entity_poly.pdbx_strand_id
1 'polypeptide(L)'
;VAALRAELGLDQDKLSRYFTWVSGMIQGDFGTSYTYRSPVAEMIKERIWVSLPLALYALLISTLIAFPAGIYAATQRGKSGDLAVMGATQFGIAIPNFWFAMILVVIFALKLRWFSAGGFVEWENGIFQSIKSLTLPAIALALPQASILSRVMRSALIETLSEDYIRTARAKGFGKRAVIWRHALRNALIPVLTIIGLQF
;
A
#
# COMPACT_ATOMS: atom_id res chain seq x y z
N VAL A 1 9.60 27.66 -33.45
CA VAL A 1 9.48 28.20 -32.08
C VAL A 1 8.10 28.81 -31.87
N ALA A 2 7.60 29.69 -32.80
CA ALA A 2 6.26 30.29 -32.69
C ALA A 2 5.14 29.25 -32.71
N ALA A 3 5.16 28.31 -33.66
CA ALA A 3 4.18 27.21 -33.73
C ALA A 3 4.11 26.36 -32.45
N LEU A 4 5.26 26.06 -31.86
CA LEU A 4 5.32 25.28 -30.60
C LEU A 4 4.77 26.11 -29.41
N ARG A 5 4.98 27.42 -29.40
CA ARG A 5 4.40 28.31 -28.37
C ARG A 5 2.88 28.36 -28.43
N ALA A 6 2.32 28.46 -29.65
CA ALA A 6 0.87 28.42 -29.89
C ALA A 6 0.29 27.07 -29.51
N GLU A 7 0.92 25.95 -29.88
CA GLU A 7 0.53 24.60 -29.52
C GLU A 7 0.52 24.37 -28.00
N LEU A 8 1.50 24.95 -27.29
CA LEU A 8 1.61 24.89 -25.83
C LEU A 8 0.69 25.92 -25.10
N GLY A 9 -0.05 26.75 -25.85
CA GLY A 9 -0.89 27.80 -25.30
C GLY A 9 -0.11 28.88 -24.55
N LEU A 10 1.19 29.04 -24.86
CA LEU A 10 2.07 29.98 -24.15
C LEU A 10 1.83 31.45 -24.55
N ASP A 11 1.02 31.69 -25.58
CA ASP A 11 0.63 33.01 -26.08
C ASP A 11 -0.61 33.56 -25.31
N GLN A 12 -1.25 32.71 -24.50
CA GLN A 12 -2.39 33.10 -23.67
C GLN A 12 -1.91 33.69 -22.33
N ASP A 13 -2.77 34.53 -21.73
CA ASP A 13 -2.53 35.03 -20.37
C ASP A 13 -2.47 33.88 -19.36
N LYS A 14 -1.59 34.02 -18.38
CA LYS A 14 -1.31 32.96 -17.39
C LYS A 14 -2.55 32.54 -16.61
N LEU A 15 -3.42 33.48 -16.23
CA LEU A 15 -4.64 33.18 -15.49
C LEU A 15 -5.66 32.44 -16.38
N SER A 16 -5.85 32.91 -17.62
CA SER A 16 -6.75 32.28 -18.58
C SER A 16 -6.32 30.82 -18.82
N ARG A 17 -5.02 30.60 -19.05
CA ARG A 17 -4.47 29.24 -19.24
C ARG A 17 -4.69 28.34 -18.03
N TYR A 18 -4.50 28.87 -16.81
CA TYR A 18 -4.75 28.13 -15.58
C TYR A 18 -6.21 27.69 -15.46
N PHE A 19 -7.15 28.62 -15.67
CA PHE A 19 -8.58 28.31 -15.58
C PHE A 19 -9.03 27.34 -16.68
N THR A 20 -8.52 27.51 -17.90
CA THR A 20 -8.81 26.56 -19.01
C THR A 20 -8.29 25.17 -18.67
N TRP A 21 -7.08 25.06 -18.14
CA TRP A 21 -6.49 23.78 -17.74
C TRP A 21 -7.27 23.12 -16.60
N VAL A 22 -7.60 23.85 -15.54
CA VAL A 22 -8.38 23.34 -14.41
C VAL A 22 -9.79 22.91 -14.86
N SER A 23 -10.45 23.72 -15.69
CA SER A 23 -11.78 23.38 -16.22
C SER A 23 -11.74 22.13 -17.11
N GLY A 24 -10.69 21.98 -17.91
CA GLY A 24 -10.46 20.77 -18.70
C GLY A 24 -10.29 19.53 -17.82
N MET A 25 -9.48 19.61 -16.76
CA MET A 25 -9.30 18.50 -15.80
C MET A 25 -10.62 18.05 -15.16
N ILE A 26 -11.49 19.00 -14.77
CA ILE A 26 -12.81 18.69 -14.19
C ILE A 26 -13.71 17.97 -15.21
N GLN A 27 -13.54 18.23 -16.50
CA GLN A 27 -14.28 17.60 -17.59
C GLN A 27 -13.62 16.30 -18.09
N GLY A 28 -12.48 15.89 -17.47
CA GLY A 28 -11.73 14.69 -17.88
C GLY A 28 -10.73 14.89 -19.01
N ASP A 29 -10.52 16.15 -19.44
CA ASP A 29 -9.46 16.51 -20.38
C ASP A 29 -8.18 16.84 -19.62
N PHE A 30 -7.24 15.89 -19.59
CA PHE A 30 -5.92 16.04 -18.98
C PHE A 30 -4.86 16.52 -19.99
N GLY A 31 -5.29 16.92 -21.18
CA GLY A 31 -4.40 17.35 -22.27
C GLY A 31 -3.69 16.20 -22.96
N THR A 32 -2.69 16.54 -23.75
CA THR A 32 -1.90 15.58 -24.56
C THR A 32 -0.49 15.46 -24.01
N SER A 33 -0.01 14.24 -23.90
CA SER A 33 1.40 13.96 -23.54
C SER A 33 2.33 14.34 -24.67
N TYR A 34 3.26 15.23 -24.43
CA TYR A 34 4.26 15.66 -25.43
C TYR A 34 5.24 14.54 -25.79
N THR A 35 5.52 13.66 -24.83
CA THR A 35 6.44 12.52 -25.03
C THR A 35 5.81 11.42 -25.87
N TYR A 36 4.56 11.06 -25.56
CA TYR A 36 3.86 9.94 -26.19
C TYR A 36 2.91 10.39 -27.30
N ARG A 37 2.66 11.70 -27.45
CA ARG A 37 1.73 12.30 -28.44
C ARG A 37 0.33 11.68 -28.43
N SER A 38 -0.14 11.31 -27.26
CA SER A 38 -1.43 10.69 -27.01
C SER A 38 -2.17 11.40 -25.87
N PRO A 39 -3.51 11.35 -25.84
CA PRO A 39 -4.31 11.92 -24.77
C PRO A 39 -3.93 11.29 -23.41
N VAL A 40 -3.66 12.13 -22.41
CA VAL A 40 -3.27 11.67 -21.06
C VAL A 40 -4.41 10.87 -20.40
N ALA A 41 -5.67 11.22 -20.68
CA ALA A 41 -6.85 10.50 -20.20
C ALA A 41 -6.85 9.02 -20.62
N GLU A 42 -6.49 8.72 -21.87
CA GLU A 42 -6.41 7.34 -22.37
C GLU A 42 -5.27 6.58 -21.67
N MET A 43 -4.10 7.22 -21.55
CA MET A 43 -2.96 6.62 -20.85
C MET A 43 -3.29 6.29 -19.38
N ILE A 44 -4.02 7.16 -18.69
CA ILE A 44 -4.47 6.93 -17.31
C ILE A 44 -5.45 5.75 -17.30
N LYS A 45 -6.44 5.76 -18.20
CA LYS A 45 -7.45 4.71 -18.29
C LYS A 45 -6.83 3.32 -18.51
N GLU A 46 -5.87 3.20 -19.38
CA GLU A 46 -5.18 1.93 -19.63
C GLU A 46 -4.40 1.44 -18.39
N ARG A 47 -3.71 2.36 -17.70
CA ARG A 47 -2.83 1.99 -16.59
C ARG A 47 -3.55 1.78 -15.27
N ILE A 48 -4.68 2.44 -15.03
CA ILE A 48 -5.41 2.34 -13.77
C ILE A 48 -5.91 0.92 -13.51
N TRP A 49 -6.26 0.19 -14.56
CA TRP A 49 -6.70 -1.22 -14.49
C TRP A 49 -5.59 -2.20 -14.08
N VAL A 50 -4.35 -1.75 -14.07
CA VAL A 50 -3.21 -2.53 -13.55
C VAL A 50 -2.77 -1.98 -12.19
N SER A 51 -2.64 -0.66 -12.08
CA SER A 51 -2.09 -0.01 -10.87
C SER A 51 -3.03 -0.14 -9.67
N LEU A 52 -4.34 0.05 -9.87
CA LEU A 52 -5.31 -0.05 -8.77
C LEU A 52 -5.42 -1.47 -8.20
N PRO A 53 -5.60 -2.54 -9.01
CA PRO A 53 -5.57 -3.90 -8.49
C PRO A 53 -4.23 -4.26 -7.82
N LEU A 54 -3.11 -3.80 -8.37
CA LEU A 54 -1.80 -4.03 -7.75
C LEU A 54 -1.70 -3.36 -6.37
N ALA A 55 -2.12 -2.10 -6.25
CA ALA A 55 -2.11 -1.37 -4.98
C ALA A 55 -3.02 -2.04 -3.94
N LEU A 56 -4.25 -2.40 -4.32
CA LEU A 56 -5.18 -3.12 -3.45
C LEU A 56 -4.64 -4.48 -3.02
N TYR A 57 -4.00 -5.20 -3.93
CA TYR A 57 -3.40 -6.50 -3.63
C TYR A 57 -2.22 -6.37 -2.67
N ALA A 58 -1.33 -5.39 -2.88
CA ALA A 58 -0.24 -5.09 -1.96
C ALA A 58 -0.76 -4.67 -0.58
N LEU A 59 -1.80 -3.84 -0.52
CA LEU A 59 -2.45 -3.41 0.71
C LEU A 59 -3.08 -4.60 1.46
N LEU A 60 -3.74 -5.51 0.75
CA LEU A 60 -4.30 -6.72 1.33
C LEU A 60 -3.20 -7.60 1.96
N ILE A 61 -2.12 -7.88 1.21
CA ILE A 61 -0.99 -8.68 1.72
C ILE A 61 -0.36 -8.00 2.93
N SER A 62 -0.09 -6.70 2.86
CA SER A 62 0.52 -5.95 3.95
C SER A 62 -0.34 -5.98 5.22
N THR A 63 -1.65 -5.82 5.08
CA THR A 63 -2.60 -5.86 6.18
C THR A 63 -2.67 -7.25 6.80
N LEU A 64 -2.76 -8.31 5.98
CA LEU A 64 -2.79 -9.70 6.45
C LEU A 64 -1.54 -10.11 7.23
N ILE A 65 -0.39 -9.51 6.91
CA ILE A 65 0.87 -9.72 7.64
C ILE A 65 0.93 -8.83 8.88
N ALA A 66 0.61 -7.56 8.74
CA ALA A 66 0.80 -6.55 9.77
C ALA A 66 -0.06 -6.77 11.01
N PHE A 67 -1.32 -7.16 10.83
CA PHE A 67 -2.24 -7.35 11.94
C PHE A 67 -1.78 -8.45 12.90
N PRO A 68 -1.57 -9.70 12.47
CA PRO A 68 -1.11 -10.74 13.37
C PRO A 68 0.27 -10.44 13.94
N ALA A 69 1.20 -9.89 13.15
CA ALA A 69 2.54 -9.54 13.61
C ALA A 69 2.51 -8.45 14.69
N GLY A 70 1.76 -7.36 14.48
CA GLY A 70 1.63 -6.26 15.43
C GLY A 70 0.92 -6.67 16.71
N ILE A 71 -0.17 -7.45 16.61
CA ILE A 71 -0.89 -7.99 17.78
C ILE A 71 0.02 -8.93 18.57
N TYR A 72 0.71 -9.82 17.90
CA TYR A 72 1.64 -10.73 18.55
C TYR A 72 2.74 -9.96 19.28
N ALA A 73 3.40 -9.01 18.63
CA ALA A 73 4.44 -8.17 19.23
C ALA A 73 3.92 -7.40 20.46
N ALA A 74 2.73 -6.79 20.39
CA ALA A 74 2.11 -6.09 21.50
C ALA A 74 1.84 -7.02 22.70
N THR A 75 1.39 -8.25 22.43
CA THR A 75 1.13 -9.24 23.51
C THR A 75 2.40 -9.79 24.15
N GLN A 76 3.52 -9.72 23.45
CA GLN A 76 4.84 -10.16 23.89
C GLN A 76 5.77 -8.97 24.24
N ARG A 77 5.19 -7.81 24.56
CA ARG A 77 5.93 -6.57 24.84
C ARG A 77 7.14 -6.82 25.73
N GLY A 78 8.33 -6.42 25.27
CA GLY A 78 9.60 -6.55 25.98
C GLY A 78 10.20 -7.96 26.02
N LYS A 79 9.58 -8.95 25.35
CA LYS A 79 10.10 -10.33 25.24
C LYS A 79 10.75 -10.56 23.87
N SER A 80 11.39 -11.72 23.71
CA SER A 80 12.07 -12.13 22.47
C SER A 80 11.16 -12.08 21.24
N GLY A 81 9.88 -12.46 21.36
CA GLY A 81 8.92 -12.41 20.27
C GLY A 81 8.66 -10.97 19.79
N ASP A 82 8.56 -10.02 20.68
CA ASP A 82 8.45 -8.60 20.34
C ASP A 82 9.72 -8.10 19.63
N LEU A 83 10.90 -8.41 20.18
CA LEU A 83 12.17 -8.02 19.57
C LEU A 83 12.35 -8.64 18.17
N ALA A 84 11.96 -9.89 17.98
CA ALA A 84 12.05 -10.57 16.69
C ALA A 84 11.17 -9.90 15.62
N VAL A 85 9.89 -9.60 15.96
CA VAL A 85 8.99 -8.90 15.04
C VAL A 85 9.50 -7.48 14.75
N MET A 86 9.91 -6.73 15.76
CA MET A 86 10.43 -5.36 15.56
C MET A 86 11.74 -5.35 14.76
N GLY A 87 12.62 -6.33 14.97
CA GLY A 87 13.82 -6.53 14.15
C GLY A 87 13.45 -6.83 12.69
N ALA A 88 12.53 -7.78 12.45
CA ALA A 88 12.06 -8.10 11.10
C ALA A 88 11.45 -6.88 10.39
N THR A 89 10.64 -6.07 11.09
CA THR A 89 10.09 -4.83 10.50
C THR A 89 11.17 -3.82 10.17
N GLN A 90 12.25 -3.76 10.93
CA GLN A 90 13.37 -2.87 10.63
C GLN A 90 14.06 -3.27 9.31
N PHE A 91 14.28 -4.56 9.10
CA PHE A 91 14.78 -5.07 7.81
C PHE A 91 13.82 -4.76 6.66
N GLY A 92 12.52 -4.99 6.86
CA GLY A 92 11.51 -4.72 5.83
C GLY A 92 11.44 -3.25 5.39
N ILE A 93 11.76 -2.30 6.28
CA ILE A 93 11.83 -0.87 5.94
C ILE A 93 13.18 -0.51 5.28
N ALA A 94 14.26 -1.14 5.73
CA ALA A 94 15.61 -0.81 5.27
C ALA A 94 15.91 -1.33 3.85
N ILE A 95 15.23 -2.41 3.42
CA ILE A 95 15.44 -3.02 2.11
C ILE A 95 14.78 -2.17 1.02
N PRO A 96 15.52 -1.71 -0.02
CA PRO A 96 14.92 -1.01 -1.15
C PRO A 96 13.92 -1.92 -1.92
N ASN A 97 12.71 -1.42 -2.17
CA ASN A 97 11.64 -2.20 -2.84
C ASN A 97 12.07 -2.80 -4.17
N PHE A 98 12.77 -2.04 -5.00
CA PHE A 98 13.21 -2.50 -6.32
C PHE A 98 14.21 -3.65 -6.21
N TRP A 99 15.11 -3.60 -5.24
CA TRP A 99 16.10 -4.64 -4.99
C TRP A 99 15.42 -5.94 -4.51
N PHE A 100 14.48 -5.81 -3.58
CA PHE A 100 13.70 -6.95 -3.12
C PHE A 100 12.86 -7.56 -4.26
N ALA A 101 12.23 -6.72 -5.09
CA ALA A 101 11.52 -7.17 -6.28
C ALA A 101 12.41 -7.96 -7.24
N MET A 102 13.65 -7.50 -7.48
CA MET A 102 14.61 -8.24 -8.31
C MET A 102 14.95 -9.60 -7.72
N ILE A 103 15.16 -9.70 -6.42
CA ILE A 103 15.41 -10.99 -5.74
C ILE A 103 14.23 -11.94 -5.91
N LEU A 104 13.00 -11.45 -5.71
CA LEU A 104 11.79 -12.25 -5.92
C LEU A 104 11.71 -12.77 -7.37
N VAL A 105 11.98 -11.93 -8.36
CA VAL A 105 12.00 -12.35 -9.77
C VAL A 105 13.08 -13.40 -10.02
N VAL A 106 14.30 -13.20 -9.54
CA VAL A 106 15.39 -14.16 -9.72
C VAL A 106 15.04 -15.52 -9.11
N ILE A 107 14.49 -15.52 -7.91
CA ILE A 107 14.17 -16.79 -7.20
C ILE A 107 12.92 -17.44 -7.80
N PHE A 108 11.81 -16.72 -7.84
CA PHE A 108 10.50 -17.31 -8.12
C PHE A 108 10.15 -17.38 -9.60
N ALA A 109 10.67 -16.47 -10.42
CA ALA A 109 10.41 -16.47 -11.86
C ALA A 109 11.52 -17.19 -12.65
N LEU A 110 12.80 -16.89 -12.40
CA LEU A 110 13.89 -17.45 -13.21
C LEU A 110 14.34 -18.83 -12.73
N LYS A 111 14.55 -19.03 -11.39
CA LYS A 111 15.01 -20.31 -10.86
C LYS A 111 13.88 -21.31 -10.70
N LEU A 112 12.82 -20.96 -9.97
CA LEU A 112 11.70 -21.84 -9.67
C LEU A 112 10.65 -21.90 -10.80
N ARG A 113 10.61 -20.89 -11.66
CA ARG A 113 9.65 -20.79 -12.78
C ARG A 113 8.18 -20.88 -12.35
N TRP A 114 7.87 -20.39 -11.13
CA TRP A 114 6.52 -20.39 -10.59
C TRP A 114 5.71 -19.19 -11.09
N PHE A 115 6.39 -18.08 -11.39
CA PHE A 115 5.79 -16.81 -11.83
C PHE A 115 6.45 -16.33 -13.13
N SER A 116 5.81 -15.37 -13.80
CA SER A 116 6.39 -14.67 -14.95
C SER A 116 7.52 -13.73 -14.48
N ALA A 117 8.59 -13.64 -15.27
CA ALA A 117 9.70 -12.73 -14.98
C ALA A 117 9.37 -11.25 -15.24
N GLY A 118 8.29 -10.95 -15.94
CA GLY A 118 7.84 -9.60 -16.23
C GLY A 118 6.59 -9.59 -17.10
N GLY A 119 6.05 -8.36 -17.29
CA GLY A 119 4.82 -8.13 -18.03
C GLY A 119 3.56 -8.44 -17.21
N PHE A 120 2.54 -7.61 -17.43
CA PHE A 120 1.21 -7.87 -16.90
C PHE A 120 0.45 -8.75 -17.90
N VAL A 121 -0.20 -9.78 -17.42
CA VAL A 121 -1.12 -10.59 -18.23
C VAL A 121 -2.47 -9.91 -18.21
N GLU A 122 -2.96 -9.51 -19.39
CA GLU A 122 -4.22 -8.79 -19.53
C GLU A 122 -5.39 -9.56 -18.95
N TRP A 123 -6.38 -8.85 -18.42
CA TRP A 123 -7.54 -9.43 -17.73
C TRP A 123 -8.36 -10.37 -18.61
N GLU A 124 -8.35 -10.12 -19.92
CA GLU A 124 -9.02 -10.95 -20.95
C GLU A 124 -8.44 -12.35 -21.04
N ASN A 125 -7.18 -12.53 -20.70
CA ASN A 125 -6.48 -13.82 -20.71
C ASN A 125 -6.75 -14.68 -19.45
N GLY A 126 -7.58 -14.18 -18.53
CA GLY A 126 -8.04 -14.89 -17.35
C GLY A 126 -7.57 -14.26 -16.03
N ILE A 127 -8.52 -14.04 -15.12
CA ILE A 127 -8.33 -13.36 -13.83
C ILE A 127 -7.21 -14.01 -12.99
N PHE A 128 -7.14 -15.33 -12.96
CA PHE A 128 -6.12 -16.04 -12.18
C PHE A 128 -4.70 -15.75 -12.69
N GLN A 129 -4.50 -15.72 -14.00
CA GLN A 129 -3.20 -15.44 -14.60
C GLN A 129 -2.79 -13.98 -14.40
N SER A 130 -3.76 -13.06 -14.51
CA SER A 130 -3.54 -11.63 -14.26
C SER A 130 -3.13 -11.39 -12.80
N ILE A 131 -3.85 -11.95 -11.82
CA ILE A 131 -3.49 -11.84 -10.40
C ILE A 131 -2.12 -12.49 -10.14
N LYS A 132 -1.84 -13.64 -10.76
CA LYS A 132 -0.55 -14.32 -10.63
C LYS A 132 0.61 -13.43 -11.13
N SER A 133 0.42 -12.69 -12.24
CA SER A 133 1.43 -11.77 -12.76
C SER A 133 1.68 -10.57 -11.84
N LEU A 134 0.68 -10.15 -11.05
CA LEU A 134 0.79 -9.07 -10.06
C LEU A 134 1.37 -9.53 -8.72
N THR A 135 1.51 -10.85 -8.46
CA THR A 135 1.86 -11.37 -7.14
C THR A 135 3.25 -10.94 -6.67
N LEU A 136 4.29 -11.10 -7.50
CA LEU A 136 5.65 -10.71 -7.11
C LEU A 136 5.79 -9.19 -6.88
N PRO A 137 5.29 -8.30 -7.77
CA PRO A 137 5.23 -6.87 -7.51
C PRO A 137 4.43 -6.52 -6.25
N ALA A 138 3.29 -7.17 -6.02
CA ALA A 138 2.46 -6.92 -4.84
C ALA A 138 3.20 -7.29 -3.53
N ILE A 139 3.92 -8.40 -3.50
CA ILE A 139 4.74 -8.82 -2.34
C ILE A 139 5.87 -7.80 -2.10
N ALA A 140 6.52 -7.33 -3.18
CA ALA A 140 7.59 -6.34 -3.06
C ALA A 140 7.09 -5.01 -2.48
N LEU A 141 5.92 -4.54 -2.91
CA LEU A 141 5.29 -3.33 -2.37
C LEU A 141 4.73 -3.54 -0.95
N ALA A 142 4.26 -4.74 -0.64
CA ALA A 142 3.66 -5.06 0.65
C ALA A 142 4.68 -5.10 1.80
N LEU A 143 5.93 -5.46 1.55
CA LEU A 143 6.94 -5.66 2.61
C LEU A 143 7.17 -4.42 3.49
N PRO A 144 7.51 -3.22 2.96
CA PRO A 144 7.69 -2.03 3.78
C PRO A 144 6.37 -1.56 4.41
N GLN A 145 5.26 -1.68 3.70
CA GLN A 145 3.94 -1.32 4.22
C GLN A 145 3.54 -2.21 5.40
N ALA A 146 3.71 -3.53 5.28
CA ALA A 146 3.48 -4.47 6.38
C ALA A 146 4.35 -4.15 7.59
N SER A 147 5.60 -3.77 7.36
CA SER A 147 6.54 -3.40 8.42
C SER A 147 6.08 -2.16 9.17
N ILE A 148 5.67 -1.11 8.47
CA ILE A 148 5.14 0.12 9.08
C ILE A 148 3.85 -0.16 9.84
N LEU A 149 2.88 -0.84 9.19
CA LEU A 149 1.59 -1.16 9.80
C LEU A 149 1.73 -2.07 11.03
N SER A 150 2.67 -3.02 11.03
CA SER A 150 2.94 -3.88 12.20
C SER A 150 3.39 -3.05 13.41
N ARG A 151 4.25 -2.05 13.19
CA ARG A 151 4.73 -1.16 14.26
C ARG A 151 3.62 -0.26 14.79
N VAL A 152 2.81 0.30 13.89
CA VAL A 152 1.66 1.13 14.28
C VAL A 152 0.65 0.30 15.06
N MET A 153 0.28 -0.88 14.58
CA MET A 153 -0.62 -1.80 15.28
C MET A 153 -0.09 -2.17 16.67
N ARG A 154 1.20 -2.52 16.78
CA ARG A 154 1.84 -2.81 18.07
C ARG A 154 1.73 -1.63 19.02
N SER A 155 2.11 -0.43 18.60
CA SER A 155 2.09 0.76 19.45
C SER A 155 0.68 1.11 19.90
N ALA A 156 -0.27 1.14 18.98
CA ALA A 156 -1.67 1.44 19.24
C ALA A 156 -2.30 0.41 20.20
N LEU A 157 -1.98 -0.87 20.04
CA LEU A 157 -2.51 -1.90 20.94
C LEU A 157 -1.89 -1.83 22.33
N ILE A 158 -0.60 -1.52 22.45
CA ILE A 158 0.06 -1.33 23.75
C ILE A 158 -0.56 -0.13 24.50
N GLU A 159 -0.77 0.99 23.80
CA GLU A 159 -1.40 2.18 24.36
C GLU A 159 -2.81 1.87 24.85
N THR A 160 -3.64 1.30 23.99
CA THR A 160 -5.00 0.90 24.31
C THR A 160 -5.08 -0.07 25.50
N LEU A 161 -4.15 -1.03 25.60
CA LEU A 161 -4.12 -1.99 26.71
C LEU A 161 -3.76 -1.36 28.07
N SER A 162 -3.27 -0.12 28.09
CA SER A 162 -2.98 0.64 29.32
C SER A 162 -4.16 1.50 29.81
N GLU A 163 -5.22 1.64 29.03
CA GLU A 163 -6.39 2.44 29.33
C GLU A 163 -7.23 1.91 30.52
N ASP A 164 -7.89 2.81 31.23
CA ASP A 164 -8.65 2.47 32.45
C ASP A 164 -9.86 1.55 32.19
N TYR A 165 -10.52 1.68 31.03
CA TYR A 165 -11.61 0.78 30.69
C TYR A 165 -11.15 -0.67 30.47
N ILE A 166 -9.89 -0.86 30.08
CA ILE A 166 -9.26 -2.18 29.97
C ILE A 166 -9.00 -2.76 31.37
N ARG A 167 -8.56 -1.90 32.33
CA ARG A 167 -8.42 -2.31 33.73
C ARG A 167 -9.78 -2.74 34.30
N THR A 168 -10.82 -1.99 34.01
CA THR A 168 -12.20 -2.33 34.41
C THR A 168 -12.65 -3.65 33.81
N ALA A 169 -12.38 -3.91 32.52
CA ALA A 169 -12.71 -5.17 31.87
C ALA A 169 -12.00 -6.36 32.57
N ARG A 170 -10.72 -6.20 32.91
CA ARG A 170 -9.96 -7.23 33.64
C ARG A 170 -10.52 -7.45 35.04
N ALA A 171 -10.89 -6.38 35.76
CA ALA A 171 -11.51 -6.47 37.09
C ALA A 171 -12.85 -7.20 37.09
N LYS A 172 -13.59 -7.12 35.96
CA LYS A 172 -14.82 -7.89 35.71
C LYS A 172 -14.60 -9.37 35.35
N GLY A 173 -13.33 -9.85 35.35
CA GLY A 173 -12.98 -11.24 35.13
C GLY A 173 -12.81 -11.63 33.64
N PHE A 174 -12.79 -10.67 32.71
CA PHE A 174 -12.52 -11.01 31.31
C PHE A 174 -11.09 -11.53 31.11
N GLY A 175 -10.96 -12.70 30.51
CA GLY A 175 -9.67 -13.30 30.17
C GLY A 175 -8.88 -12.46 29.15
N LYS A 176 -7.55 -12.61 29.14
CA LYS A 176 -6.61 -11.84 28.30
C LYS A 176 -7.02 -11.80 26.82
N ARG A 177 -7.47 -12.92 26.24
CA ARG A 177 -7.88 -13.01 24.84
C ARG A 177 -9.15 -12.18 24.59
N ALA A 178 -10.15 -12.27 25.47
CA ALA A 178 -11.38 -11.49 25.34
C ALA A 178 -11.11 -9.97 25.46
N VAL A 179 -10.23 -9.56 26.37
CA VAL A 179 -9.81 -8.17 26.52
C VAL A 179 -9.18 -7.64 25.22
N ILE A 180 -8.27 -8.40 24.60
CA ILE A 180 -7.60 -7.97 23.37
C ILE A 180 -8.61 -7.86 22.22
N TRP A 181 -9.33 -8.93 21.91
CA TRP A 181 -10.16 -9.00 20.71
C TRP A 181 -11.46 -8.21 20.81
N ARG A 182 -12.06 -8.12 22.00
CA ARG A 182 -13.37 -7.52 22.19
C ARG A 182 -13.33 -6.07 22.66
N HIS A 183 -12.27 -5.68 23.38
CA HIS A 183 -12.18 -4.35 23.99
C HIS A 183 -11.02 -3.51 23.41
N ALA A 184 -9.80 -4.05 23.32
CA ALA A 184 -8.65 -3.26 22.94
C ALA A 184 -8.53 -3.07 21.41
N LEU A 185 -8.71 -4.12 20.62
CA LEU A 185 -8.45 -4.10 19.19
C LEU A 185 -9.29 -3.06 18.46
N ARG A 186 -10.57 -2.93 18.83
CA ARG A 186 -11.48 -1.95 18.20
C ARG A 186 -10.92 -0.52 18.23
N ASN A 187 -10.37 -0.10 19.37
CA ASN A 187 -9.82 1.25 19.51
C ASN A 187 -8.41 1.35 18.92
N ALA A 188 -7.61 0.29 19.05
CA ALA A 188 -6.28 0.22 18.45
C ALA A 188 -6.31 0.25 16.91
N LEU A 189 -7.44 -0.09 16.27
CA LEU A 189 -7.58 -0.03 14.82
C LEU A 189 -7.67 1.40 14.28
N ILE A 190 -8.10 2.39 15.06
CA ILE A 190 -8.31 3.76 14.59
C ILE A 190 -7.05 4.33 13.94
N PRO A 191 -5.88 4.43 14.62
CA PRO A 191 -4.67 4.93 14.00
C PRO A 191 -4.15 4.02 12.86
N VAL A 192 -4.40 2.71 12.92
CA VAL A 192 -4.00 1.78 11.87
C VAL A 192 -4.78 2.03 10.59
N LEU A 193 -6.10 2.22 10.67
CA LEU A 193 -6.95 2.56 9.52
C LEU A 193 -6.58 3.91 8.91
N THR A 194 -6.20 4.89 9.74
CA THR A 194 -5.69 6.18 9.25
C THR A 194 -4.42 5.99 8.40
N ILE A 195 -3.46 5.20 8.87
CA ILE A 195 -2.24 4.91 8.11
C ILE A 195 -2.55 4.13 6.83
N ILE A 196 -3.47 3.16 6.88
CA ILE A 196 -3.93 2.43 5.69
C ILE A 196 -4.48 3.42 4.64
N GLY A 197 -5.32 4.38 5.06
CA GLY A 197 -5.86 5.39 4.16
C GLY A 197 -4.81 6.35 3.58
N LEU A 198 -3.70 6.59 4.29
CA LEU A 198 -2.61 7.44 3.81
C LEU A 198 -1.63 6.68 2.88
N GLN A 199 -1.63 5.35 2.91
CA GLN A 199 -0.80 4.51 2.04
C GLN A 199 -1.43 4.23 0.67
N PHE A 200 -2.71 4.53 0.52
CA PHE A 200 -3.48 4.39 -0.70
C PHE A 200 -3.63 5.72 -1.44
#